data_20d34e2f6b19721f2177fd9009719f7a
#
_entry.id   20d34e2f6b19721f2177fd9009719f7a
#
_cell.length_a   1.000
_cell.length_b   1.000
_cell.length_c   1.000
_cell.angle_alpha   90.00
_cell.angle_beta   90.00
_cell.angle_gamma   90.00
#
_symmetry.space_group_name_H-M   'P 1'
#
loop_
_entity.id
_entity.type
_entity.pdbx_description
1 polymer ?
#
loop_
_entity_poly.entity_id
_entity_poly.type
_entity_poly.pdbx_seq_one_letter_code
_entity_poly.pdbx_strand_id
1 'polypeptide(L)'
;MSQIPVDVVIPVYADLTLTQRCIRSVLNDPARCYSQLIVVDDASPEADLSAFCKELASEGKCDLIRHDRNQGFVASVNAGILAAEDRDLVILNSDTLVPSGWLQRLWAAADNHPRAASITPFSNNATICSYPNFCEDNDLPVGLDHPAIDTLFAEVNSGQMVEIPT
;
A
#
# COMPACT_ATOMS: atom_id res chain seq x y z
N MET A 1 19.60 -0.46 7.07
CA MET A 1 19.20 0.19 5.80
C MET A 1 18.79 1.61 6.13
N SER A 2 19.07 2.58 5.25
CA SER A 2 18.60 3.96 5.47
C SER A 2 17.07 4.01 5.31
N GLN A 3 16.41 4.81 6.14
CA GLN A 3 15.00 5.10 6.01
C GLN A 3 14.76 5.89 4.72
N ILE A 4 13.74 5.53 3.96
CA ILE A 4 13.29 6.28 2.78
C ILE A 4 12.32 7.36 3.26
N PRO A 5 12.41 8.61 2.80
CA PRO A 5 11.52 9.69 3.25
C PRO A 5 10.12 9.57 2.61
N VAL A 6 9.47 8.45 2.83
CA VAL A 6 8.14 8.11 2.30
C VAL A 6 7.26 7.65 3.43
N ASP A 7 6.04 8.14 3.49
CA ASP A 7 5.00 7.65 4.39
C ASP A 7 4.04 6.69 3.65
N VAL A 8 3.48 5.76 4.40
CA VAL A 8 2.49 4.81 3.88
C VAL A 8 1.14 5.14 4.52
N VAL A 9 0.15 5.46 3.70
CA VAL A 9 -1.22 5.77 4.12
C VAL A 9 -2.14 4.62 3.74
N ILE A 10 -2.83 4.05 4.73
CA ILE A 10 -3.80 2.96 4.53
C ILE A 10 -5.19 3.43 5.01
N PRO A 11 -6.09 3.81 4.09
CA PRO A 11 -7.49 4.07 4.44
C PRO A 11 -8.22 2.75 4.72
N VAL A 12 -8.96 2.69 5.82
CA VAL A 12 -9.61 1.48 6.32
C VAL A 12 -11.08 1.76 6.60
N TYR A 13 -11.99 0.85 6.18
CA TYR A 13 -13.42 0.95 6.48
C TYR A 13 -14.04 -0.38 6.90
N ALA A 14 -13.80 -1.44 6.16
CA ALA A 14 -14.40 -2.77 6.37
C ALA A 14 -13.41 -3.87 6.01
N ASP A 15 -13.79 -5.13 6.29
CA ASP A 15 -13.04 -6.36 6.09
C ASP A 15 -11.78 -6.44 6.97
N LEU A 16 -12.01 -6.86 8.23
CA LEU A 16 -10.94 -7.11 9.20
C LEU A 16 -9.86 -8.05 8.64
N THR A 17 -10.26 -9.12 7.94
CA THR A 17 -9.32 -10.15 7.48
C THR A 17 -8.37 -9.62 6.42
N LEU A 18 -8.89 -8.93 5.42
CA LEU A 18 -8.07 -8.32 4.36
C LEU A 18 -7.20 -7.20 4.92
N THR A 19 -7.77 -6.33 5.76
CA THR A 19 -7.02 -5.24 6.39
C THR A 19 -5.87 -5.76 7.27
N GLN A 20 -6.11 -6.82 8.05
CA GLN A 20 -5.04 -7.43 8.85
C GLN A 20 -3.92 -7.99 7.96
N ARG A 21 -4.27 -8.65 6.87
CA ARG A 21 -3.27 -9.19 5.92
C ARG A 21 -2.47 -8.08 5.26
N CYS A 22 -3.13 -7.02 4.82
CA CYS A 22 -2.49 -5.84 4.24
C CYS A 22 -1.50 -5.22 5.22
N ILE A 23 -1.95 -4.78 6.40
CA ILE A 23 -1.10 -4.10 7.38
C ILE A 23 0.06 -5.00 7.83
N ARG A 24 -0.21 -6.30 8.06
CA ARG A 24 0.86 -7.25 8.42
C ARG A 24 1.89 -7.43 7.29
N SER A 25 1.50 -7.39 6.02
CA SER A 25 2.45 -7.47 4.91
C SER A 25 3.41 -6.27 4.90
N VAL A 26 2.92 -5.07 5.24
CA VAL A 26 3.75 -3.88 5.40
C VAL A 26 4.66 -3.96 6.63
N LEU A 27 4.10 -4.35 7.79
CA LEU A 27 4.84 -4.41 9.05
C LEU A 27 5.91 -5.51 9.08
N ASN A 28 5.68 -6.62 8.37
CA ASN A 28 6.57 -7.78 8.34
C ASN A 28 7.59 -7.70 7.20
N ASP A 29 7.58 -6.66 6.39
CA ASP A 29 8.62 -6.48 5.37
C ASP A 29 10.00 -6.34 6.04
N PRO A 30 10.95 -7.26 5.80
CA PRO A 30 12.28 -7.19 6.39
C PRO A 30 13.03 -5.90 6.05
N ALA A 31 12.66 -5.30 4.94
CA ALA A 31 13.26 -4.08 4.44
C ALA A 31 12.64 -2.81 5.02
N ARG A 32 11.62 -2.92 5.86
CA ARG A 32 10.86 -1.85 6.54
C ARG A 32 11.59 -0.49 6.53
N CYS A 33 11.36 0.29 5.48
CA CYS A 33 12.16 1.48 5.19
C CYS A 33 11.34 2.78 5.12
N TYR A 34 10.01 2.70 5.29
CA TYR A 34 9.14 3.89 5.34
C TYR A 34 9.41 4.75 6.59
N SER A 35 9.09 6.03 6.51
CA SER A 35 9.20 6.95 7.63
C SER A 35 8.08 6.74 8.64
N GLN A 36 6.84 6.65 8.16
CA GLN A 36 5.63 6.58 8.98
C GLN A 36 4.60 5.66 8.33
N LEU A 37 3.86 4.90 9.13
CA LEU A 37 2.67 4.17 8.70
C LEU A 37 1.45 4.86 9.30
N ILE A 38 0.60 5.41 8.46
CA ILE A 38 -0.61 6.14 8.84
C ILE A 38 -1.81 5.30 8.46
N VAL A 39 -2.58 4.87 9.44
CA VAL A 39 -3.83 4.15 9.26
C VAL A 39 -4.99 5.13 9.49
N VAL A 40 -5.88 5.23 8.51
CA VAL A 40 -7.06 6.11 8.61
C VAL A 40 -8.31 5.24 8.70
N ASP A 41 -8.85 5.06 9.91
CA ASP A 41 -10.11 4.36 10.18
C ASP A 41 -11.30 5.29 9.88
N ASP A 42 -11.97 5.07 8.77
CA ASP A 42 -13.11 5.87 8.31
C ASP A 42 -14.42 5.50 9.04
N ALA A 43 -14.39 5.51 10.36
CA ALA A 43 -15.48 5.09 11.22
C ALA A 43 -15.99 3.69 10.89
N SER A 44 -15.07 2.73 10.82
CA SER A 44 -15.41 1.32 10.54
C SER A 44 -16.61 0.86 11.39
N PRO A 45 -17.61 0.22 10.77
CA PRO A 45 -18.73 -0.38 11.50
C PRO A 45 -18.31 -1.68 12.24
N GLU A 46 -17.15 -2.24 11.90
CA GLU A 46 -16.63 -3.46 12.51
C GLU A 46 -15.83 -3.11 13.78
N ALA A 47 -16.40 -3.43 14.95
CA ALA A 47 -15.76 -3.12 16.24
C ALA A 47 -14.36 -3.77 16.37
N ASP A 48 -14.21 -4.99 15.87
CA ASP A 48 -12.95 -5.73 15.92
C ASP A 48 -11.87 -5.11 15.00
N LEU A 49 -12.26 -4.56 13.86
CA LEU A 49 -11.36 -3.84 12.98
C LEU A 49 -10.86 -2.54 13.64
N SER A 50 -11.76 -1.78 14.22
CA SER A 50 -11.38 -0.57 14.96
C SER A 50 -10.53 -0.90 16.20
N ALA A 51 -10.79 -2.01 16.89
CA ALA A 51 -9.98 -2.47 18.00
C ALA A 51 -8.56 -2.84 17.54
N PHE A 52 -8.43 -3.57 16.44
CA PHE A 52 -7.16 -3.92 15.83
C PHE A 52 -6.32 -2.68 15.46
N CYS A 53 -6.92 -1.67 14.82
CA CYS A 53 -6.22 -0.42 14.49
C CYS A 53 -5.73 0.32 15.75
N LYS A 54 -6.55 0.36 16.81
CA LYS A 54 -6.17 0.97 18.09
C LYS A 54 -5.04 0.21 18.78
N GLU A 55 -5.05 -1.11 18.72
CA GLU A 55 -3.99 -1.96 19.26
C GLU A 55 -2.66 -1.65 18.59
N LEU A 56 -2.63 -1.63 17.25
CA LEU A 56 -1.43 -1.28 16.49
C LEU A 56 -0.88 0.10 16.86
N ALA A 57 -1.75 1.09 17.02
CA ALA A 57 -1.35 2.43 17.42
C ALA A 57 -0.81 2.45 18.86
N SER A 58 -1.44 1.73 19.80
CA SER A 58 -0.97 1.63 21.18
C SER A 58 0.40 0.95 21.31
N GLU A 59 0.73 0.07 20.37
CA GLU A 59 2.03 -0.60 20.27
C GLU A 59 3.08 0.25 19.51
N GLY A 60 2.72 1.45 19.06
CA GLY A 60 3.60 2.34 18.29
C GLY A 60 3.95 1.81 16.89
N LYS A 61 3.11 0.95 16.32
CA LYS A 61 3.31 0.38 14.99
C LYS A 61 2.76 1.24 13.86
N CYS A 62 1.81 2.11 14.16
CA CYS A 62 1.25 3.07 13.21
C CYS A 62 0.73 4.32 13.94
N ASP A 63 0.54 5.40 13.19
CA ASP A 63 -0.26 6.54 13.59
C ASP A 63 -1.70 6.32 13.14
N LEU A 64 -2.64 6.41 14.07
CA LEU A 64 -4.05 6.17 13.80
C LEU A 64 -4.83 7.49 13.76
N ILE A 65 -5.47 7.73 12.63
CA ILE A 65 -6.51 8.75 12.48
C ILE A 65 -7.85 8.02 12.45
N ARG A 66 -8.82 8.46 13.25
CA ARG A 66 -10.16 7.92 13.20
C ARG A 66 -11.17 9.02 12.97
N HIS A 67 -12.03 8.84 11.96
CA HIS A 67 -13.16 9.71 11.71
C HIS A 67 -14.32 9.40 12.67
N ASP A 68 -15.11 10.41 13.02
CA ASP A 68 -16.32 10.23 13.84
C ASP A 68 -17.46 9.57 13.06
N ARG A 69 -17.44 9.69 11.74
CA ARG A 69 -18.40 9.11 10.79
C ARG A 69 -17.70 8.78 9.48
N ASN A 70 -18.28 7.85 8.71
CA ASN A 70 -17.80 7.54 7.37
C ASN A 70 -17.84 8.80 6.49
N GLN A 71 -16.69 9.15 5.92
CA GLN A 71 -16.47 10.27 5.02
C GLN A 71 -16.07 9.83 3.61
N GLY A 72 -15.81 8.54 3.43
CA GLY A 72 -15.41 7.92 2.18
C GLY A 72 -13.90 7.95 1.91
N PHE A 73 -13.50 7.16 0.92
CA PHE A 73 -12.11 6.91 0.56
C PHE A 73 -11.29 8.20 0.35
N VAL A 74 -11.83 9.13 -0.44
CA VAL A 74 -11.11 10.38 -0.77
C VAL A 74 -10.82 11.22 0.47
N ALA A 75 -11.78 11.33 1.39
CA ALA A 75 -11.57 12.09 2.62
C ALA A 75 -10.54 11.41 3.52
N SER A 76 -10.57 10.09 3.60
CA SER A 76 -9.60 9.31 4.39
C SER A 76 -8.18 9.42 3.82
N VAL A 77 -8.03 9.34 2.50
CA VAL A 77 -6.74 9.58 1.83
C VAL A 77 -6.24 10.99 2.12
N ASN A 78 -7.10 12.01 1.97
CA ASN A 78 -6.72 13.40 2.25
C ASN A 78 -6.31 13.62 3.70
N ALA A 79 -6.98 12.97 4.67
CA ALA A 79 -6.58 13.03 6.07
C ALA A 79 -5.17 12.45 6.29
N GLY A 80 -4.86 11.32 5.62
CA GLY A 80 -3.53 10.73 5.63
C GLY A 80 -2.46 11.62 4.98
N ILE A 81 -2.77 12.23 3.82
CA ILE A 81 -1.89 13.19 3.14
C ILE A 81 -1.53 14.37 4.05
N LEU A 82 -2.52 14.93 4.73
CA LEU A 82 -2.30 16.07 5.65
C LEU A 82 -1.44 15.68 6.85
N ALA A 83 -1.49 14.43 7.29
CA ALA A 83 -0.68 13.92 8.39
C ALA A 83 0.77 13.58 7.98
N ALA A 84 1.01 13.31 6.71
CA ALA A 84 2.31 12.95 6.16
C ALA A 84 3.28 14.14 6.04
N GLU A 85 2.81 15.38 6.32
CA GLU A 85 3.61 16.60 6.18
C GLU A 85 4.11 16.80 4.72
N ASP A 86 5.40 17.12 4.54
CA ASP A 86 6.02 17.43 3.24
C ASP A 86 6.79 16.21 2.65
N ARG A 87 6.48 14.98 3.07
CA ARG A 87 7.12 13.77 2.54
C ARG A 87 6.35 13.18 1.37
N ASP A 88 7.06 12.47 0.51
CA ASP A 88 6.42 11.60 -0.47
C ASP A 88 5.57 10.55 0.24
N LEU A 89 4.52 10.10 -0.40
CA LEU A 89 3.61 9.13 0.22
C LEU A 89 3.19 8.01 -0.74
N VAL A 90 2.88 6.87 -0.17
CA VAL A 90 2.19 5.77 -0.85
C VAL A 90 0.78 5.65 -0.30
N ILE A 91 -0.22 5.66 -1.18
CA ILE A 91 -1.59 5.31 -0.85
C ILE A 91 -1.73 3.81 -1.11
N LEU A 92 -2.00 3.04 -0.06
CA LEU A 92 -2.14 1.59 -0.13
C LEU A 92 -3.56 1.18 0.27
N ASN A 93 -4.29 0.52 -0.61
CA ASN A 93 -5.60 -0.01 -0.28
C ASN A 93 -5.50 -1.10 0.80
N SER A 94 -6.48 -1.14 1.71
CA SER A 94 -6.50 -2.06 2.86
C SER A 94 -6.70 -3.53 2.51
N ASP A 95 -6.93 -3.86 1.25
CA ASP A 95 -7.07 -5.21 0.70
C ASP A 95 -5.86 -5.67 -0.13
N THR A 96 -4.81 -4.88 -0.17
CA THR A 96 -3.60 -5.15 -0.96
C THR A 96 -2.56 -5.92 -0.14
N LEU A 97 -1.89 -6.89 -0.76
CA LEU A 97 -0.71 -7.55 -0.21
C LEU A 97 0.54 -7.02 -0.90
N VAL A 98 1.49 -6.53 -0.12
CA VAL A 98 2.77 -6.07 -0.63
C VAL A 98 3.85 -7.13 -0.46
N PRO A 99 4.68 -7.38 -1.50
CA PRO A 99 5.80 -8.31 -1.40
C PRO A 99 7.00 -7.67 -0.70
N SER A 100 7.98 -8.49 -0.30
CA SER A 100 9.20 -7.98 0.33
C SER A 100 9.97 -7.02 -0.58
N GLY A 101 10.43 -5.91 -0.02
CA GLY A 101 11.20 -4.89 -0.76
C GLY A 101 10.37 -4.07 -1.75
N TRP A 102 9.06 -4.10 -1.65
CA TRP A 102 8.15 -3.37 -2.54
C TRP A 102 8.41 -1.86 -2.57
N LEU A 103 8.61 -1.25 -1.39
CA LEU A 103 8.79 0.20 -1.29
C LEU A 103 10.13 0.65 -1.87
N GLN A 104 11.20 -0.14 -1.70
CA GLN A 104 12.49 0.16 -2.32
C GLN A 104 12.40 0.17 -3.84
N ARG A 105 11.63 -0.76 -4.42
CA ARG A 105 11.42 -0.81 -5.87
C ARG A 105 10.64 0.41 -6.37
N LEU A 106 9.58 0.80 -5.67
CA LEU A 106 8.83 2.02 -6.00
C LEU A 106 9.70 3.28 -5.86
N TRP A 107 10.45 3.37 -4.77
CA TRP A 107 11.36 4.49 -4.54
C TRP A 107 12.46 4.57 -5.61
N ALA A 108 13.09 3.45 -5.95
CA ALA A 108 14.08 3.42 -7.02
C ALA A 108 13.51 3.83 -8.38
N ALA A 109 12.26 3.46 -8.66
CA ALA A 109 11.56 3.91 -9.86
C ALA A 109 11.32 5.43 -9.83
N ALA A 110 10.93 6.00 -8.70
CA ALA A 110 10.73 7.44 -8.54
C ALA A 110 12.05 8.22 -8.68
N ASP A 111 13.12 7.75 -8.05
CA ASP A 111 14.45 8.38 -8.09
C ASP A 111 15.02 8.41 -9.52
N ASN A 112 14.77 7.37 -10.30
CA ASN A 112 15.17 7.30 -11.71
C ASN A 112 14.28 8.15 -12.64
N HIS A 113 13.12 8.62 -12.18
CA HIS A 113 12.16 9.38 -12.98
C HIS A 113 11.71 10.66 -12.25
N PRO A 114 12.59 11.65 -12.07
CA PRO A 114 12.35 12.82 -11.23
C PRO A 114 11.20 13.73 -11.71
N ARG A 115 10.62 13.47 -12.89
CA ARG A 115 9.44 14.17 -13.40
C ARG A 115 8.14 13.38 -13.22
N ALA A 116 8.20 12.16 -12.67
CA ALA A 116 7.00 11.38 -12.41
C ALA A 116 6.22 12.01 -11.24
N ALA A 117 4.95 12.32 -11.48
CA ALA A 117 4.06 12.82 -10.43
C ALA A 117 3.46 11.68 -9.59
N SER A 118 3.34 10.49 -10.17
CA SER A 118 2.90 9.28 -9.47
C SER A 118 3.48 8.04 -10.12
N ILE A 119 3.62 6.98 -9.35
CA ILE A 119 4.07 5.66 -9.80
C ILE A 119 3.12 4.62 -9.23
N THR A 120 2.57 3.78 -10.11
CA THR A 120 1.66 2.70 -9.74
C THR A 120 2.24 1.38 -10.20
N PRO A 121 2.45 0.40 -9.30
CA PRO A 121 2.92 -0.92 -9.68
C PRO A 121 1.82 -1.71 -10.41
N PHE A 122 2.22 -2.76 -11.13
CA PHE A 122 1.26 -3.75 -11.59
C PHE A 122 0.65 -4.51 -10.40
N SER A 123 -0.60 -4.90 -10.58
CA SER A 123 -1.38 -5.69 -9.63
C SER A 123 -2.11 -6.81 -10.39
N ASN A 124 -2.49 -7.87 -9.69
CA ASN A 124 -3.37 -8.89 -10.27
C ASN A 124 -4.84 -8.44 -10.31
N ASN A 125 -5.20 -7.45 -9.52
CA ASN A 125 -6.55 -6.87 -9.49
C ASN A 125 -6.43 -5.34 -9.54
N ALA A 126 -6.66 -4.78 -10.70
CA ALA A 126 -6.62 -3.34 -10.96
C ALA A 126 -7.36 -3.00 -12.25
N THR A 127 -7.40 -1.73 -12.62
CA THR A 127 -7.86 -1.30 -13.93
C THR A 127 -6.70 -1.30 -14.94
N ILE A 128 -6.11 -0.13 -15.20
CA ILE A 128 -5.02 0.03 -16.18
C ILE A 128 -3.70 -0.64 -15.79
N CYS A 129 -3.52 -0.96 -14.52
CA CYS A 129 -2.33 -1.64 -14.00
C CYS A 129 -2.56 -3.13 -13.75
N SER A 130 -3.69 -3.71 -14.21
CA SER A 130 -3.97 -5.12 -14.06
C SER A 130 -3.13 -5.97 -15.00
N TYR A 131 -2.59 -7.09 -14.51
CA TYR A 131 -1.72 -7.99 -15.27
C TYR A 131 -2.00 -9.46 -14.86
N PRO A 132 -2.00 -10.42 -15.79
CA PRO A 132 -1.66 -10.29 -17.22
C PRO A 132 -2.78 -9.70 -18.09
N ASN A 133 -4.03 -9.81 -17.68
CA ASN A 133 -5.15 -9.27 -18.46
C ASN A 133 -5.50 -7.87 -17.99
N PHE A 134 -5.56 -6.93 -18.91
CA PHE A 134 -5.85 -5.53 -18.67
C PHE A 134 -7.30 -5.29 -18.26
N CYS A 135 -7.53 -4.50 -17.22
CA CYS A 135 -8.87 -4.17 -16.68
C CYS A 135 -9.68 -5.39 -16.20
N GLU A 136 -9.01 -6.44 -15.77
CA GLU A 136 -9.65 -7.66 -15.26
C GLU A 136 -9.03 -8.07 -13.91
N ASP A 137 -9.82 -8.80 -13.11
CA ASP A 137 -9.30 -9.53 -11.97
C ASP A 137 -8.60 -10.79 -12.48
N ASN A 138 -7.34 -10.92 -12.14
CA ASN A 138 -6.52 -12.04 -12.56
C ASN A 138 -6.26 -12.97 -11.39
N ASP A 139 -6.67 -14.22 -11.53
CA ASP A 139 -6.29 -15.26 -10.59
C ASP A 139 -4.78 -15.51 -10.64
N LEU A 140 -4.22 -15.91 -9.51
CA LEU A 140 -2.83 -16.37 -9.49
C LEU A 140 -2.69 -17.64 -10.35
N PRO A 141 -1.64 -17.76 -11.17
CA PRO A 141 -1.39 -18.96 -11.94
C PRO A 141 -1.30 -20.19 -11.02
N VAL A 142 -1.85 -21.31 -11.48
CA VAL A 142 -1.85 -22.57 -10.71
C VAL A 142 -0.44 -22.97 -10.30
N GLY A 143 -0.25 -23.19 -9.00
CA GLY A 143 1.05 -23.60 -8.43
C GLY A 143 2.01 -22.47 -8.11
N LEU A 144 1.62 -21.20 -8.31
CA LEU A 144 2.39 -20.04 -7.88
C LEU A 144 1.67 -19.33 -6.73
N ASP A 145 2.42 -18.99 -5.70
CA ASP A 145 1.97 -18.10 -4.62
C ASP A 145 2.48 -16.67 -4.86
N HIS A 146 2.06 -15.71 -4.02
CA HIS A 146 2.47 -14.32 -4.14
C HIS A 146 4.00 -14.13 -4.13
N PRO A 147 4.80 -14.76 -3.25
CA PRO A 147 6.25 -14.64 -3.28
C PRO A 147 6.87 -15.19 -4.57
N ALA A 148 6.37 -16.31 -5.10
CA ALA A 148 6.90 -16.89 -6.33
C ALA A 148 6.63 -15.99 -7.55
N ILE A 149 5.45 -15.38 -7.61
CA ILE A 149 5.12 -14.39 -8.65
C ILE A 149 5.98 -13.14 -8.52
N ASP A 150 6.17 -12.60 -7.32
CA ASP A 150 7.03 -11.44 -7.11
C ASP A 150 8.46 -11.70 -7.58
N THR A 151 8.99 -12.89 -7.27
CA THR A 151 10.31 -13.32 -7.74
C THR A 151 10.38 -13.37 -9.28
N LEU A 152 9.38 -13.99 -9.91
CA LEU A 152 9.30 -14.06 -11.36
C LEU A 152 9.25 -12.68 -12.00
N PHE A 153 8.42 -11.77 -11.47
CA PHE A 153 8.34 -10.41 -11.97
C PHE A 153 9.64 -9.62 -11.79
N ALA A 154 10.33 -9.81 -10.68
CA ALA A 154 11.63 -9.19 -10.45
C ALA A 154 12.69 -9.63 -11.46
N GLU A 155 12.63 -10.89 -11.92
CA GLU A 155 13.53 -11.44 -12.94
C GLU A 155 13.21 -10.94 -14.35
N VAL A 156 11.92 -10.90 -14.72
CA VAL A 156 11.52 -10.58 -16.10
C VAL A 156 11.28 -9.09 -16.35
N ASN A 157 10.96 -8.33 -15.31
CA ASN A 157 10.64 -6.89 -15.41
C ASN A 157 11.63 -6.01 -14.66
N SER A 158 12.84 -6.31 -14.58
CA SER A 158 13.97 -5.63 -13.92
C SER A 158 13.91 -4.08 -13.89
N GLY A 159 12.82 -3.50 -13.33
CA GLY A 159 12.64 -2.07 -13.19
C GLY A 159 12.14 -1.34 -14.44
N GLN A 160 11.55 -2.05 -15.41
CA GLN A 160 10.94 -1.42 -16.59
C GLN A 160 9.71 -0.60 -16.18
N MET A 161 9.59 0.59 -16.73
CA MET A 161 8.46 1.50 -16.53
C MET A 161 7.83 1.87 -17.86
N VAL A 162 6.53 2.12 -17.83
CA VAL A 162 5.76 2.67 -18.95
C VAL A 162 5.26 4.05 -18.55
N GLU A 163 5.67 5.08 -19.27
CA GLU A 163 5.11 6.42 -19.08
C GLU A 163 3.70 6.48 -19.65
N ILE A 164 2.76 6.93 -18.83
CA ILE A 164 1.40 7.20 -19.26
C ILE A 164 1.25 8.71 -19.31
N PRO A 165 1.05 9.30 -20.49
CA PRO A 165 0.80 10.73 -20.62
C PRO A 165 -0.52 11.09 -19.90
N THR A 166 -0.51 12.11 -19.07
CA THR A 166 -1.69 12.69 -18.43
C THR A 166 -2.13 13.95 -19.15
#